data_600c8cc7b5cc359a4e7fa314130d0ed7
#
_entry.id   600c8cc7b5cc359a4e7fa314130d0ed7
#
_cell.length_a   1.000
_cell.length_b   1.000
_cell.length_c   1.000
_cell.angle_alpha   90.00
_cell.angle_beta   90.00
_cell.angle_gamma   90.00
#
_symmetry.space_group_name_H-M   'P 1'
#
loop_
_entity.id
_entity.type
_entity.pdbx_description
1 polymer ?
#
loop_
_entity_poly.entity_id
_entity_poly.type
_entity_poly.pdbx_seq_one_letter_code
_entity_poly.pdbx_strand_id
1 'polypeptide(L)'
;SFFTSNQELTAKIFYTIAFQLLEFVPFVDFDDVEKFRKDVNFPIIYGNLLENLYQLLNTRTKNGNLLIDKLISDGLIPEDNTYHYFNGKSLATFTSHNAIREVVYVESRVDTDKDSLPDLIKVSIIRPRFDGQIPAVMTASPYHQGTNDKASDKALYNMNVDLIKKETGKITVHDPELHLVEPQGQATLVEQTEETLGHIGTYTLNDYLLPRGFANLYVSGVGTKDSD
;
A
#
# COMPACT_ATOMS: atom_id res chain seq x y z
N SER A 1 -26.88 -26.66 -9.37
CA SER A 1 -25.52 -26.19 -9.11
C SER A 1 -24.54 -27.10 -9.84
N PHE A 2 -23.39 -26.58 -10.28
CA PHE A 2 -22.34 -27.34 -10.95
C PHE A 2 -21.92 -28.58 -10.14
N PHE A 3 -21.76 -28.46 -8.83
CA PHE A 3 -21.35 -29.52 -7.92
C PHE A 3 -22.36 -30.70 -7.82
N THR A 4 -23.60 -30.48 -8.20
CA THR A 4 -24.66 -31.50 -8.18
C THR A 4 -24.88 -32.14 -9.55
N SER A 5 -24.20 -31.65 -10.59
CA SER A 5 -24.46 -32.06 -11.97
C SER A 5 -23.55 -33.14 -12.51
N ASN A 6 -22.58 -33.65 -11.74
CA ASN A 6 -21.54 -34.61 -12.18
C ASN A 6 -20.81 -34.20 -13.48
N GLN A 7 -20.76 -32.91 -13.78
CA GLN A 7 -20.06 -32.41 -14.96
C GLN A 7 -18.55 -32.27 -14.67
N GLU A 8 -17.75 -32.60 -15.66
CA GLU A 8 -16.30 -32.36 -15.59
C GLU A 8 -15.98 -30.88 -15.57
N LEU A 9 -15.06 -30.46 -14.70
CA LEU A 9 -14.58 -29.07 -14.61
C LEU A 9 -13.68 -28.73 -15.82
N THR A 10 -14.29 -28.29 -16.89
CA THR A 10 -13.55 -27.81 -18.06
C THR A 10 -12.96 -26.43 -17.85
N ALA A 11 -11.94 -26.07 -18.65
CA ALA A 11 -11.36 -24.71 -18.61
C ALA A 11 -12.42 -23.62 -18.79
N LYS A 12 -13.36 -23.81 -19.72
CA LYS A 12 -14.46 -22.86 -19.95
C LYS A 12 -15.33 -22.66 -18.70
N ILE A 13 -15.68 -23.74 -18.03
CA ILE A 13 -16.49 -23.67 -16.78
C ILE A 13 -15.71 -22.96 -15.69
N PHE A 14 -14.41 -23.28 -15.53
CA PHE A 14 -13.56 -22.62 -14.55
C PHE A 14 -13.49 -21.11 -14.79
N TYR A 15 -13.25 -20.67 -16.02
CA TYR A 15 -13.23 -19.23 -16.33
C TYR A 15 -14.59 -18.55 -16.15
N THR A 16 -15.69 -19.26 -16.43
CA THR A 16 -17.03 -18.72 -16.18
C THR A 16 -17.29 -18.51 -14.69
N ILE A 17 -16.85 -19.45 -13.85
CA ILE A 17 -16.95 -19.33 -12.39
C ILE A 17 -16.03 -18.20 -11.91
N ALA A 18 -14.78 -18.14 -12.38
CA ALA A 18 -13.84 -17.09 -12.03
C ALA A 18 -14.38 -15.70 -12.39
N PHE A 19 -14.95 -15.55 -13.57
CA PHE A 19 -15.57 -14.32 -14.03
C PHE A 19 -16.65 -13.81 -13.06
N GLN A 20 -17.52 -14.72 -12.60
CA GLN A 20 -18.59 -14.37 -11.66
C GLN A 20 -18.06 -14.07 -10.26
N LEU A 21 -17.10 -14.85 -9.76
CA LEU A 21 -16.49 -14.63 -8.45
C LEU A 21 -15.73 -13.31 -8.38
N LEU A 22 -15.13 -12.91 -9.49
CA LEU A 22 -14.42 -11.63 -9.61
C LEU A 22 -15.35 -10.42 -9.85
N GLU A 23 -16.68 -10.65 -9.82
CA GLU A 23 -17.72 -9.60 -9.92
C GLU A 23 -17.79 -8.89 -11.28
N PHE A 24 -17.24 -9.49 -12.32
CA PHE A 24 -17.41 -8.95 -13.68
C PHE A 24 -18.79 -9.27 -14.24
N VAL A 25 -19.35 -8.34 -15.00
CA VAL A 25 -20.67 -8.45 -15.60
C VAL A 25 -20.55 -8.75 -17.09
N PRO A 26 -21.15 -9.87 -17.57
CA PRO A 26 -21.13 -10.19 -18.99
C PRO A 26 -21.72 -9.09 -19.85
N PHE A 27 -21.15 -8.85 -21.01
CA PHE A 27 -21.54 -7.80 -21.99
C PHE A 27 -21.41 -6.37 -21.49
N VAL A 28 -20.93 -6.14 -20.25
CA VAL A 28 -20.64 -4.82 -19.68
C VAL A 28 -19.14 -4.64 -19.53
N ASP A 29 -18.49 -5.56 -18.83
CA ASP A 29 -17.05 -5.50 -18.57
C ASP A 29 -16.25 -6.23 -19.67
N PHE A 30 -16.76 -7.34 -20.15
CA PHE A 30 -16.18 -8.14 -21.21
C PHE A 30 -17.28 -8.69 -22.14
N ASP A 31 -17.03 -8.74 -23.42
CA ASP A 31 -17.96 -9.25 -24.41
C ASP A 31 -18.26 -10.74 -24.19
N ASP A 32 -17.23 -11.49 -23.85
CA ASP A 32 -17.33 -12.92 -23.54
C ASP A 32 -16.21 -13.41 -22.60
N VAL A 33 -16.31 -14.68 -22.21
CA VAL A 33 -15.34 -15.34 -21.32
C VAL A 33 -13.95 -15.50 -21.98
N GLU A 34 -13.87 -15.58 -23.29
CA GLU A 34 -12.59 -15.71 -24.01
C GLU A 34 -11.79 -14.39 -23.98
N LYS A 35 -12.48 -13.27 -24.07
CA LYS A 35 -11.86 -11.95 -23.93
C LYS A 35 -11.38 -11.76 -22.48
N PHE A 36 -12.22 -12.08 -21.50
CA PHE A 36 -11.84 -12.07 -20.08
C PHE A 36 -10.56 -12.90 -19.85
N ARG A 37 -10.51 -14.13 -20.37
CA ARG A 37 -9.34 -15.01 -20.23
C ARG A 37 -8.05 -14.37 -20.74
N LYS A 38 -8.12 -13.69 -21.87
CA LYS A 38 -6.96 -13.04 -22.49
C LYS A 38 -6.51 -11.80 -21.72
N ASP A 39 -7.46 -10.97 -21.31
CA ASP A 39 -7.18 -9.66 -20.71
C ASP A 39 -6.72 -9.78 -19.26
N VAL A 40 -7.25 -10.75 -18.52
CA VAL A 40 -6.86 -10.99 -17.13
C VAL A 40 -5.52 -11.73 -17.02
N ASN A 41 -5.03 -12.30 -18.11
CA ASN A 41 -3.78 -13.08 -18.16
C ASN A 41 -3.69 -14.14 -17.05
N PHE A 42 -4.74 -14.93 -16.95
CA PHE A 42 -4.90 -15.96 -15.93
C PHE A 42 -4.85 -17.36 -16.58
N PRO A 43 -3.66 -17.90 -16.84
CA PRO A 43 -3.53 -19.19 -17.53
C PRO A 43 -3.93 -20.35 -16.63
N ILE A 44 -4.78 -21.25 -17.13
CA ILE A 44 -5.02 -22.52 -16.48
C ILE A 44 -3.84 -23.47 -16.74
N ILE A 45 -3.31 -24.00 -15.66
CA ILE A 45 -2.31 -25.06 -15.71
C ILE A 45 -3.06 -26.40 -15.62
N TYR A 46 -3.09 -27.14 -16.72
CA TYR A 46 -3.77 -28.42 -16.76
C TYR A 46 -3.16 -29.41 -15.76
N GLY A 47 -4.01 -30.12 -15.03
CA GLY A 47 -3.59 -31.08 -14.03
C GLY A 47 -3.15 -30.47 -12.69
N ASN A 48 -3.14 -29.15 -12.53
CA ASN A 48 -2.78 -28.50 -11.29
C ASN A 48 -3.91 -27.60 -10.74
N LEU A 49 -4.93 -28.25 -10.18
CA LEU A 49 -6.08 -27.55 -9.61
C LEU A 49 -5.71 -26.61 -8.47
N LEU A 50 -4.76 -26.99 -7.63
CA LEU A 50 -4.34 -26.17 -6.47
C LEU A 50 -3.67 -24.88 -6.93
N GLU A 51 -2.79 -24.93 -7.93
CA GLU A 51 -2.16 -23.73 -8.48
C GLU A 51 -3.19 -22.81 -9.13
N ASN A 52 -4.13 -23.36 -9.88
CA ASN A 52 -5.20 -22.59 -10.50
C ASN A 52 -6.08 -21.91 -9.45
N LEU A 53 -6.43 -22.60 -8.38
CA LEU A 53 -7.19 -22.03 -7.27
C LEU A 53 -6.40 -20.95 -6.54
N TYR A 54 -5.11 -21.19 -6.27
CA TYR A 54 -4.24 -20.19 -5.67
C TYR A 54 -4.17 -18.91 -6.50
N GLN A 55 -3.99 -19.04 -7.81
CA GLN A 55 -3.95 -17.87 -8.70
C GLN A 55 -5.29 -17.14 -8.71
N LEU A 56 -6.41 -17.86 -8.75
CA LEU A 56 -7.74 -17.25 -8.69
C LEU A 56 -7.96 -16.46 -7.40
N LEU A 57 -7.61 -17.04 -6.25
CA LEU A 57 -7.75 -16.36 -4.95
C LEU A 57 -6.89 -15.09 -4.83
N ASN A 58 -5.78 -15.06 -5.53
CA ASN A 58 -4.89 -13.88 -5.58
C ASN A 58 -5.18 -12.94 -6.76
N THR A 59 -6.24 -13.16 -7.50
CA THR A 59 -6.69 -12.26 -8.58
C THR A 59 -7.59 -11.18 -8.00
N ARG A 60 -7.54 -9.98 -8.57
CA ARG A 60 -8.36 -8.86 -8.14
C ARG A 60 -9.76 -8.93 -8.73
N THR A 61 -10.74 -8.65 -7.89
CA THR A 61 -12.12 -8.42 -8.32
C THR A 61 -12.23 -7.14 -9.14
N LYS A 62 -13.36 -6.92 -9.76
CA LYS A 62 -13.70 -5.65 -10.46
C LYS A 62 -13.48 -4.44 -9.57
N ASN A 63 -13.77 -4.55 -8.29
CA ASN A 63 -13.62 -3.47 -7.30
C ASN A 63 -12.19 -3.32 -6.75
N GLY A 64 -11.25 -4.10 -7.25
CA GLY A 64 -9.84 -4.00 -6.91
C GLY A 64 -9.37 -4.82 -5.71
N ASN A 65 -10.27 -5.39 -4.92
CA ASN A 65 -9.94 -6.26 -3.80
C ASN A 65 -9.45 -7.63 -4.29
N LEU A 66 -8.55 -8.25 -3.55
CA LEU A 66 -8.23 -9.66 -3.83
C LEU A 66 -9.47 -10.54 -3.60
N LEU A 67 -9.65 -11.56 -4.42
CA LEU A 67 -10.79 -12.45 -4.25
C LEU A 67 -10.80 -13.12 -2.88
N ILE A 68 -9.64 -13.51 -2.35
CA ILE A 68 -9.55 -14.10 -1.01
C ILE A 68 -10.07 -13.13 0.07
N ASP A 69 -9.69 -11.86 0.00
CA ASP A 69 -10.15 -10.83 0.94
C ASP A 69 -11.67 -10.64 0.85
N LYS A 70 -12.20 -10.61 -0.37
CA LYS A 70 -13.65 -10.51 -0.58
C LYS A 70 -14.39 -11.71 0.04
N LEU A 71 -13.89 -12.92 -0.19
CA LEU A 71 -14.54 -14.13 0.33
C LEU A 71 -14.51 -14.18 1.87
N ILE A 72 -13.43 -13.68 2.48
CA ILE A 72 -13.35 -13.52 3.94
C ILE A 72 -14.34 -12.46 4.41
N SER A 73 -14.36 -11.31 3.75
CA SER A 73 -15.26 -10.20 4.06
C SER A 73 -16.74 -10.59 3.97
N ASP A 74 -17.08 -11.41 2.98
CA ASP A 74 -18.44 -11.91 2.79
C ASP A 74 -18.79 -13.05 3.77
N GLY A 75 -17.85 -13.45 4.64
CA GLY A 75 -18.03 -14.55 5.59
C GLY A 75 -18.09 -15.94 4.96
N LEU A 76 -17.67 -16.07 3.69
CA LEU A 76 -17.64 -17.35 2.98
C LEU A 76 -16.40 -18.19 3.32
N ILE A 77 -15.34 -17.53 3.72
CA ILE A 77 -14.11 -18.14 4.25
C ILE A 77 -13.90 -17.57 5.65
N PRO A 78 -13.65 -18.42 6.66
CA PRO A 78 -13.30 -17.94 8.00
C PRO A 78 -12.05 -17.06 7.97
N GLU A 79 -12.05 -15.98 8.74
CA GLU A 79 -10.87 -15.17 8.99
C GLU A 79 -9.83 -15.99 9.75
N ASP A 80 -8.60 -16.02 9.27
CA ASP A 80 -7.54 -16.86 9.86
C ASP A 80 -6.37 -16.03 10.34
N ASN A 81 -6.10 -14.86 9.99
CA ASN A 81 -5.05 -13.97 10.53
C ASN A 81 -3.75 -14.67 10.97
N THR A 82 -3.38 -15.75 10.27
CA THR A 82 -2.14 -16.49 10.49
C THR A 82 -1.32 -16.60 9.22
N TYR A 83 0.00 -16.82 9.37
CA TYR A 83 0.88 -16.95 8.21
C TYR A 83 0.81 -18.34 7.61
N HIS A 84 0.36 -18.41 6.37
CA HIS A 84 0.41 -19.62 5.57
C HIS A 84 1.24 -19.41 4.32
N TYR A 85 1.92 -20.46 3.92
CA TYR A 85 2.79 -20.44 2.75
C TYR A 85 2.44 -21.57 1.81
N PHE A 86 2.41 -21.27 0.53
CA PHE A 86 2.27 -22.25 -0.53
C PHE A 86 3.31 -21.99 -1.61
N ASN A 87 4.07 -23.00 -1.96
CA ASN A 87 5.14 -22.93 -2.95
C ASN A 87 6.09 -21.73 -2.74
N GLY A 88 6.49 -21.49 -1.50
CA GLY A 88 7.39 -20.40 -1.11
C GLY A 88 6.78 -18.99 -1.14
N LYS A 89 5.48 -18.86 -1.34
CA LYS A 89 4.75 -17.59 -1.36
C LYS A 89 3.83 -17.49 -0.15
N SER A 90 3.77 -16.32 0.46
CA SER A 90 2.80 -16.02 1.51
C SER A 90 1.39 -15.94 0.92
N LEU A 91 0.43 -16.59 1.59
CA LEU A 91 -0.97 -16.53 1.23
C LEU A 91 -1.64 -15.30 1.83
N ALA A 92 -2.72 -14.84 1.18
CA ALA A 92 -3.52 -13.73 1.66
C ALA A 92 -4.55 -14.23 2.70
N THR A 93 -4.12 -14.39 3.93
CA THR A 93 -4.91 -14.94 5.05
C THR A 93 -5.27 -13.90 6.11
N PHE A 94 -4.77 -12.67 5.96
CA PHE A 94 -5.10 -11.56 6.84
C PHE A 94 -6.16 -10.67 6.21
N THR A 95 -7.12 -10.24 7.01
CA THR A 95 -8.13 -9.29 6.53
C THR A 95 -7.61 -7.86 6.57
N SER A 96 -8.00 -7.06 5.58
CA SER A 96 -7.73 -5.62 5.55
C SER A 96 -8.79 -4.79 6.29
N HIS A 97 -9.97 -5.37 6.59
CA HIS A 97 -11.07 -4.63 7.20
C HIS A 97 -10.80 -4.14 8.61
N ASN A 98 -10.08 -4.94 9.40
CA ASN A 98 -9.74 -4.59 10.78
C ASN A 98 -8.27 -4.18 10.93
N ALA A 99 -7.61 -3.80 9.85
CA ALA A 99 -6.25 -3.33 9.88
C ALA A 99 -6.09 -2.15 10.84
N ILE A 100 -4.98 -2.15 11.55
CA ILE A 100 -4.61 -1.07 12.46
C ILE A 100 -3.91 0.02 11.66
N ARG A 101 -4.34 1.26 11.84
CA ARG A 101 -3.74 2.45 11.24
C ARG A 101 -3.22 3.35 12.34
N GLU A 102 -1.96 3.68 12.27
CA GLU A 102 -1.24 4.42 13.29
C GLU A 102 -0.40 5.52 12.65
N VAL A 103 -0.23 6.63 13.35
CA VAL A 103 0.74 7.66 13.00
C VAL A 103 1.73 7.77 14.16
N VAL A 104 3.01 7.72 13.83
CA VAL A 104 4.10 7.85 14.79
C VAL A 104 5.00 8.99 14.34
N TYR A 105 5.48 9.77 15.28
CA TYR A 105 6.53 10.74 15.03
C TYR A 105 7.84 10.18 15.57
N VAL A 106 8.85 10.13 14.71
CA VAL A 106 10.16 9.56 15.00
C VAL A 106 11.19 10.67 15.00
N GLU A 107 11.95 10.80 16.08
CA GLU A 107 13.05 11.75 16.19
C GLU A 107 14.14 11.43 15.17
N SER A 108 14.52 12.41 14.37
CA SER A 108 15.69 12.33 13.51
C SER A 108 16.96 12.68 14.29
N ARG A 109 18.13 12.63 13.63
CA ARG A 109 19.37 13.18 14.19
C ARG A 109 19.67 14.59 13.68
N VAL A 110 18.75 15.17 12.97
CA VAL A 110 18.91 16.47 12.35
C VAL A 110 18.00 17.48 13.06
N ASP A 111 18.49 18.68 13.21
CA ASP A 111 17.78 19.84 13.70
C ASP A 111 17.89 20.92 12.61
N THR A 112 16.84 21.03 11.79
CA THR A 112 16.86 21.94 10.62
C THR A 112 16.47 23.37 10.95
N ASP A 113 15.65 23.57 11.99
CA ASP A 113 15.20 24.88 12.43
C ASP A 113 16.07 25.51 13.53
N LYS A 114 17.04 24.72 14.06
CA LYS A 114 18.05 25.14 15.05
C LYS A 114 17.46 25.50 16.41
N ASP A 115 16.42 24.78 16.80
CA ASP A 115 15.81 24.92 18.13
C ASP A 115 16.50 24.06 19.19
N SER A 116 17.49 23.25 18.80
CA SER A 116 18.25 22.30 19.63
C SER A 116 17.46 21.05 20.01
N LEU A 117 16.35 20.77 19.34
CA LEU A 117 15.59 19.55 19.45
C LEU A 117 15.73 18.71 18.16
N PRO A 118 15.53 17.38 18.23
CA PRO A 118 15.48 16.55 17.02
C PRO A 118 14.24 16.85 16.19
N ASP A 119 14.41 17.04 14.89
CA ASP A 119 13.28 17.10 13.97
C ASP A 119 12.43 15.84 14.06
N LEU A 120 11.12 15.98 13.97
CA LEU A 120 10.18 14.88 14.03
C LEU A 120 9.74 14.44 12.64
N ILE A 121 9.94 13.18 12.32
CA ILE A 121 9.53 12.58 11.06
C ILE A 121 8.22 11.82 11.25
N LYS A 122 7.19 12.24 10.52
CA LYS A 122 5.90 11.56 10.51
C LYS A 122 5.99 10.24 9.75
N VAL A 123 5.56 9.18 10.42
CA VAL A 123 5.46 7.84 9.84
C VAL A 123 4.02 7.37 9.97
N SER A 124 3.40 7.12 8.84
CA SER A 124 2.07 6.50 8.79
C SER A 124 2.22 5.00 8.60
N ILE A 125 1.54 4.24 9.44
CA ILE A 125 1.63 2.78 9.50
C ILE A 125 0.26 2.17 9.25
N ILE A 126 0.20 1.19 8.37
CA ILE A 126 -0.95 0.29 8.25
C ILE A 126 -0.45 -1.14 8.42
N ARG A 127 -1.05 -1.87 9.35
CA ARG A 127 -0.64 -3.22 9.68
C ARG A 127 -1.83 -4.14 9.98
N PRO A 128 -1.69 -5.45 9.74
CA PRO A 128 -2.71 -6.40 10.14
C PRO A 128 -2.84 -6.45 11.67
N ARG A 129 -4.01 -6.83 12.15
CA ARG A 129 -4.21 -7.10 13.58
C ARG A 129 -3.64 -8.47 13.91
N PHE A 130 -2.47 -8.47 14.51
CA PHE A 130 -1.72 -9.66 14.88
C PHE A 130 -0.85 -9.39 16.11
N ASP A 131 -0.83 -10.32 17.06
CA ASP A 131 -0.12 -10.14 18.34
C ASP A 131 1.35 -10.60 18.29
N GLY A 132 1.82 -11.10 17.16
CA GLY A 132 3.20 -11.55 16.96
C GLY A 132 4.06 -10.53 16.23
N GLN A 133 5.25 -10.95 15.84
CA GLN A 133 6.13 -10.16 14.98
C GLN A 133 5.56 -10.06 13.57
N ILE A 134 5.50 -8.86 13.04
CA ILE A 134 4.97 -8.55 11.72
C ILE A 134 6.13 -8.07 10.85
N PRO A 135 6.36 -8.70 9.69
CA PRO A 135 7.33 -8.18 8.72
C PRO A 135 6.85 -6.83 8.19
N ALA A 136 7.77 -5.89 8.01
CA ALA A 136 7.42 -4.54 7.59
C ALA A 136 8.12 -4.16 6.30
N VAL A 137 7.41 -3.41 5.45
CA VAL A 137 7.94 -2.76 4.25
C VAL A 137 7.85 -1.25 4.47
N MET A 138 8.98 -0.59 4.40
CA MET A 138 9.07 0.87 4.57
C MET A 138 9.30 1.53 3.21
N THR A 139 8.53 2.56 2.95
CA THR A 139 8.69 3.43 1.79
C THR A 139 8.88 4.86 2.27
N ALA A 140 10.04 5.43 2.01
CA ALA A 140 10.33 6.83 2.31
C ALA A 140 10.15 7.69 1.05
N SER A 141 9.40 8.77 1.16
CA SER A 141 9.20 9.70 0.05
C SER A 141 8.72 11.05 0.59
N PRO A 142 9.25 12.16 0.08
CA PRO A 142 8.77 13.49 0.46
C PRO A 142 7.33 13.76 -0.02
N TYR A 143 6.76 12.87 -0.83
CA TYR A 143 5.43 13.05 -1.42
C TYR A 143 4.32 12.26 -0.72
N HIS A 144 4.62 11.45 0.28
CA HIS A 144 3.61 10.60 0.93
C HIS A 144 2.50 11.38 1.62
N GLN A 145 2.84 12.53 2.19
CA GLN A 145 1.89 13.41 2.89
C GLN A 145 1.35 14.54 1.99
N GLY A 146 1.65 14.49 0.70
CA GLY A 146 1.38 15.58 -0.23
C GLY A 146 2.42 16.70 -0.11
N THR A 147 2.20 17.79 -0.84
CA THR A 147 3.02 18.99 -0.74
C THR A 147 2.52 19.86 0.40
N ASN A 148 3.42 20.65 1.00
CA ASN A 148 3.02 21.66 1.97
C ASN A 148 1.96 22.58 1.36
N ASP A 149 0.94 22.95 2.14
CA ASP A 149 -0.13 23.83 1.67
C ASP A 149 0.45 25.17 1.16
N LYS A 150 1.51 25.66 1.79
CA LYS A 150 2.26 26.83 1.33
C LYS A 150 2.97 26.62 -0.01
N ALA A 151 3.31 25.39 -0.38
CA ALA A 151 3.94 25.10 -1.68
C ALA A 151 3.00 25.31 -2.86
N SER A 152 1.70 25.18 -2.65
CA SER A 152 0.65 25.50 -3.62
C SER A 152 0.16 26.94 -3.52
N ASP A 153 0.57 27.67 -2.49
CA ASP A 153 0.20 29.06 -2.30
C ASP A 153 0.98 29.97 -3.28
N LYS A 154 0.29 30.92 -3.87
CA LYS A 154 0.90 31.96 -4.72
C LYS A 154 1.99 32.75 -3.99
N ALA A 155 2.03 32.73 -2.65
CA ALA A 155 3.07 33.35 -1.85
C ALA A 155 4.47 32.79 -2.13
N LEU A 156 4.59 31.51 -2.53
CA LEU A 156 5.89 30.94 -2.94
C LEU A 156 6.44 31.53 -4.24
N TYR A 157 5.57 32.10 -5.05
CA TYR A 157 5.96 32.79 -6.28
C TYR A 157 6.17 34.29 -6.07
N ASN A 158 5.93 34.77 -4.85
CA ASN A 158 6.15 36.17 -4.50
C ASN A 158 7.62 36.35 -4.16
N MET A 159 8.43 36.49 -5.19
CA MET A 159 9.88 36.69 -5.08
C MET A 159 10.22 38.14 -4.66
N ASN A 160 9.89 38.50 -3.44
CA ASN A 160 10.39 39.71 -2.79
C ASN A 160 11.80 39.46 -2.22
N VAL A 161 12.67 38.90 -3.02
CA VAL A 161 14.06 38.65 -2.68
C VAL A 161 14.94 39.54 -3.57
N ASP A 162 15.90 40.24 -2.98
CA ASP A 162 16.89 40.98 -3.73
C ASP A 162 17.73 40.03 -4.58
N LEU A 163 17.72 40.25 -5.89
CA LEU A 163 18.55 39.47 -6.80
C LEU A 163 20.00 39.91 -6.66
N ILE A 164 20.84 39.04 -6.12
CA ILE A 164 22.29 39.27 -6.04
C ILE A 164 22.94 38.73 -7.31
N LYS A 165 23.63 39.59 -8.03
CA LYS A 165 24.42 39.19 -9.20
C LYS A 165 25.59 38.33 -8.73
N LYS A 166 25.63 37.07 -9.13
CA LYS A 166 26.78 36.20 -8.89
C LYS A 166 27.84 36.38 -9.95
N GLU A 167 29.11 36.42 -9.54
CA GLU A 167 30.23 36.42 -10.48
C GLU A 167 30.33 35.07 -11.22
N THR A 168 30.63 35.13 -12.50
CA THR A 168 30.77 33.95 -13.36
C THR A 168 31.87 33.02 -12.80
N GLY A 169 31.58 31.76 -12.62
CA GLY A 169 32.53 30.75 -12.16
C GLY A 169 32.66 30.58 -10.65
N LYS A 170 31.90 31.33 -9.86
CA LYS A 170 31.88 31.18 -8.38
C LYS A 170 30.51 30.66 -7.89
N ILE A 171 30.14 29.49 -8.31
CA ILE A 171 29.09 28.74 -7.57
C ILE A 171 29.82 27.92 -6.52
N THR A 172 29.94 28.43 -5.32
CA THR A 172 30.28 27.61 -4.16
C THR A 172 29.00 26.91 -3.73
N VAL A 173 28.95 25.61 -3.96
CA VAL A 173 28.01 24.76 -3.28
C VAL A 173 28.54 24.66 -1.85
N HIS A 174 27.94 25.38 -0.94
CA HIS A 174 28.10 25.10 0.47
C HIS A 174 27.24 23.86 0.74
N ASP A 175 27.89 22.77 1.13
CA ASP A 175 27.15 21.69 1.76
C ASP A 175 26.42 22.30 2.97
N PRO A 176 25.10 22.09 3.09
CA PRO A 176 24.38 22.59 4.24
C PRO A 176 25.04 22.00 5.49
N GLU A 177 25.47 22.85 6.41
CA GLU A 177 25.91 22.38 7.72
C GLU A 177 24.69 21.75 8.41
N LEU A 178 24.69 20.43 8.46
CA LEU A 178 23.68 19.70 9.21
C LEU A 178 23.97 19.88 10.70
N HIS A 179 23.04 20.52 11.39
CA HIS A 179 23.06 20.56 12.83
C HIS A 179 22.61 19.20 13.35
N LEU A 180 23.52 18.46 14.00
CA LEU A 180 23.21 17.12 14.50
C LEU A 180 22.91 17.20 16.00
N VAL A 181 21.82 16.56 16.39
CA VAL A 181 21.36 16.42 17.77
C VAL A 181 21.20 14.94 18.13
N GLU A 182 21.29 14.62 19.41
CA GLU A 182 21.07 13.25 19.85
C GLU A 182 19.57 12.99 20.10
N PRO A 183 18.98 11.98 19.42
CA PRO A 183 17.60 11.58 19.66
C PRO A 183 17.40 11.16 21.11
N GLN A 184 16.29 11.55 21.70
CA GLN A 184 15.95 11.19 23.09
C GLN A 184 15.26 9.82 23.18
N GLY A 185 14.95 9.20 22.03
CA GLY A 185 14.36 7.87 21.94
C GLY A 185 12.85 7.84 22.23
N GLN A 186 12.18 8.97 22.07
CA GLN A 186 10.74 9.06 22.26
C GLN A 186 10.04 8.97 20.91
N ALA A 187 9.44 7.80 20.62
CA ALA A 187 8.43 7.72 19.58
C ALA A 187 7.07 8.07 20.20
N THR A 188 6.41 9.09 19.68
CA THR A 188 5.07 9.45 20.15
C THR A 188 4.04 8.82 19.23
N LEU A 189 3.26 7.87 19.76
CA LEU A 189 2.07 7.36 19.09
C LEU A 189 0.98 8.42 19.21
N VAL A 190 0.56 9.02 18.08
CA VAL A 190 -0.34 10.16 18.17
C VAL A 190 -1.79 9.78 17.99
N GLU A 191 -2.16 8.85 17.15
CA GLU A 191 -3.57 8.42 17.04
C GLU A 191 -3.74 7.26 16.06
N GLN A 192 -4.79 6.44 16.30
CA GLN A 192 -5.36 5.62 15.23
C GLN A 192 -6.11 6.57 14.31
N THR A 193 -5.69 6.68 13.08
CA THR A 193 -6.34 7.55 12.09
C THR A 193 -7.05 6.73 11.03
N GLU A 194 -8.20 7.21 10.58
CA GLU A 194 -8.91 6.66 9.44
C GLU A 194 -8.33 7.17 8.10
N GLU A 195 -7.29 7.99 8.11
CA GLU A 195 -6.65 8.46 6.89
C GLU A 195 -6.24 7.28 6.03
N THR A 196 -6.87 7.17 4.89
CA THR A 196 -6.51 6.20 3.87
C THR A 196 -5.24 6.67 3.19
N LEU A 197 -4.13 6.02 3.54
CA LEU A 197 -2.87 6.21 2.83
C LEU A 197 -2.95 5.49 1.49
N GLY A 198 -3.13 6.24 0.46
CA GLY A 198 -3.20 5.75 -0.91
C GLY A 198 -4.11 6.61 -1.78
N HIS A 199 -3.72 6.81 -3.02
CA HIS A 199 -4.59 7.48 -3.99
C HIS A 199 -5.80 6.62 -4.28
N ILE A 200 -6.99 7.20 -4.18
CA ILE A 200 -8.24 6.57 -4.62
C ILE A 200 -8.07 6.13 -6.08
N GLY A 201 -8.26 4.85 -6.34
CA GLY A 201 -8.25 4.28 -7.69
C GLY A 201 -6.92 3.72 -8.19
N THR A 202 -5.84 3.77 -7.39
CA THR A 202 -4.58 3.07 -7.68
C THR A 202 -4.35 1.95 -6.69
N TYR A 203 -3.95 0.79 -7.20
CA TYR A 203 -3.51 -0.32 -6.34
C TYR A 203 -2.23 0.10 -5.63
N THR A 204 -2.27 0.03 -4.32
CA THR A 204 -1.11 0.36 -3.47
C THR A 204 -0.42 -0.91 -2.99
N LEU A 205 0.76 -0.76 -2.40
CA LEU A 205 1.42 -1.87 -1.70
C LEU A 205 0.53 -2.45 -0.59
N ASN A 206 -0.35 -1.64 0.02
CA ASN A 206 -1.29 -2.08 1.03
C ASN A 206 -2.19 -3.20 0.53
N ASP A 207 -2.74 -3.06 -0.68
CA ASP A 207 -3.68 -4.04 -1.24
C ASP A 207 -3.05 -5.41 -1.48
N TYR A 208 -1.74 -5.45 -1.65
CA TYR A 208 -1.02 -6.69 -1.88
C TYR A 208 -0.36 -7.24 -0.61
N LEU A 209 0.31 -6.39 0.16
CA LEU A 209 1.14 -6.80 1.29
C LEU A 209 0.34 -7.00 2.57
N LEU A 210 -0.65 -6.15 2.84
CA LEU A 210 -1.44 -6.21 4.06
C LEU A 210 -2.18 -7.54 4.22
N PRO A 211 -2.89 -8.07 3.19
CA PRO A 211 -3.52 -9.38 3.29
C PRO A 211 -2.53 -10.53 3.49
N ARG A 212 -1.25 -10.32 3.20
CA ARG A 212 -0.17 -11.30 3.40
C ARG A 212 0.55 -11.15 4.73
N GLY A 213 0.03 -10.32 5.61
CA GLY A 213 0.54 -10.15 6.95
C GLY A 213 1.68 -9.15 7.09
N PHE A 214 1.93 -8.28 6.10
CA PHE A 214 2.97 -7.26 6.17
C PHE A 214 2.41 -5.94 6.69
N ALA A 215 3.19 -5.26 7.51
CA ALA A 215 2.99 -3.86 7.81
C ALA A 215 3.59 -2.99 6.71
N ASN A 216 2.88 -1.93 6.32
CA ASN A 216 3.38 -0.92 5.40
C ASN A 216 3.60 0.38 6.16
N LEU A 217 4.82 0.91 6.07
CA LEU A 217 5.25 2.14 6.69
C LEU A 217 5.51 3.18 5.60
N TYR A 218 4.90 4.33 5.73
CA TYR A 218 5.08 5.46 4.82
C TYR A 218 5.73 6.59 5.59
N VAL A 219 6.99 6.83 5.26
CA VAL A 219 7.85 7.79 5.94
C VAL A 219 7.90 9.08 5.13
N SER A 220 7.54 10.18 5.74
CA SER A 220 7.66 11.52 5.16
C SER A 220 9.12 12.01 5.21
N GLY A 221 9.48 12.95 4.36
CA GLY A 221 10.77 13.61 4.45
C GLY A 221 10.78 14.70 5.54
N VAL A 222 11.95 15.01 6.07
CA VAL A 222 12.16 16.19 6.91
C VAL A 222 11.68 17.44 6.18
N GLY A 223 11.01 18.36 6.86
CA GLY A 223 10.46 19.58 6.31
C GLY A 223 9.29 19.38 5.36
N THR A 224 8.66 18.20 5.34
CA THR A 224 7.47 17.92 4.53
C THR A 224 6.22 17.88 5.37
N LYS A 225 5.31 18.83 5.13
CA LYS A 225 3.98 18.96 5.76
C LYS A 225 4.04 18.90 7.29
N ASP A 226 3.76 17.75 7.90
CA ASP A 226 3.70 17.56 9.35
C ASP A 226 5.01 16.98 9.93
N SER A 227 6.09 16.93 9.13
CA SER A 227 7.44 16.60 9.58
C SER A 227 8.27 17.86 9.63
N ASP A 228 8.93 18.12 10.73
CA ASP A 228 9.83 19.26 10.88
C ASP A 228 11.08 19.12 10.05
#